data_7948efca42e44b330cee0e867fd8cb04
#
_entry.id   7948efca42e44b330cee0e867fd8cb04
#
_cell.length_a   1.000
_cell.length_b   1.000
_cell.length_c   1.000
_cell.angle_alpha   90.00
_cell.angle_beta   90.00
_cell.angle_gamma   90.00
#
_symmetry.space_group_name_H-M   'P 1'
#
loop_
_entity.id
_entity.type
_entity.pdbx_description
1 polymer ?
#
loop_
_entity_poly.entity_id
_entity_poly.type
_entity_poly.pdbx_seq_one_letter_code
_entity_poly.pdbx_strand_id
1 'polypeptide(L)'
;MSSTLVDSNVLIDVFDEDSEWRDWSDAMLTRAADRGALVINPIIFSEVSAGFDSLDDVEAALPPSFVRREALPWEAAWAPM
;
A
#
# COMPACT_ATOMS: atom_id res chain seq x y z
N MET A 1 19.34 2.18 4.94
CA MET A 1 18.32 2.13 3.87
C MET A 1 17.04 2.74 4.36
N SER A 2 16.42 3.54 3.54
CA SER A 2 15.14 4.15 3.89
C SER A 2 13.99 3.22 3.50
N SER A 3 12.86 3.36 4.19
CA SER A 3 11.61 2.68 3.82
C SER A 3 10.57 3.74 3.50
N THR A 4 9.61 3.37 2.67
CA THR A 4 8.55 4.27 2.23
C THR A 4 7.20 3.69 2.63
N LEU A 5 6.43 4.45 3.42
CA LEU A 5 5.04 4.12 3.70
C LEU A 5 4.22 4.46 2.46
N VAL A 6 3.58 3.47 1.88
CA VAL A 6 2.88 3.62 0.61
C VAL A 6 1.46 4.14 0.86
N ASP A 7 1.09 5.20 0.16
CA ASP A 7 -0.28 5.72 0.21
C ASP A 7 -1.25 4.70 -0.41
N SER A 8 -2.39 4.47 0.23
CA SER A 8 -3.41 3.55 -0.26
C SER A 8 -3.91 3.94 -1.65
N ASN A 9 -4.03 5.23 -1.95
CA ASN A 9 -4.49 5.70 -3.26
C ASN A 9 -3.55 5.27 -4.40
N VAL A 10 -2.24 5.24 -4.14
CA VAL A 10 -1.26 4.79 -5.13
C VAL A 10 -1.47 3.30 -5.43
N LEU A 11 -1.68 2.49 -4.39
CA LEU A 11 -1.93 1.06 -4.57
C LEU A 11 -3.27 0.80 -5.27
N ILE A 12 -4.30 1.54 -4.89
CA ILE A 12 -5.62 1.41 -5.51
C ILE A 12 -5.52 1.71 -7.01
N ASP A 13 -4.82 2.77 -7.39
CA ASP A 13 -4.63 3.12 -8.80
C ASP A 13 -3.92 2.01 -9.58
N VAL A 14 -2.90 1.41 -8.99
CA VAL A 14 -2.13 0.35 -9.65
C VAL A 14 -2.98 -0.89 -9.87
N PHE A 15 -3.88 -1.21 -8.94
CA PHE A 15 -4.76 -2.38 -9.05
C PHE A 15 -6.04 -2.11 -9.86
N ASP A 16 -6.33 -0.85 -10.18
CA ASP A 16 -7.50 -0.47 -10.97
C ASP A 16 -7.07 -0.26 -12.42
N GLU A 17 -7.44 -1.21 -13.28
CA GLU A 17 -7.09 -1.18 -14.71
C GLU A 17 -7.68 0.03 -15.44
N ASP A 18 -8.76 0.60 -14.91
CA ASP A 18 -9.44 1.74 -15.50
C ASP A 18 -8.95 3.08 -14.97
N SER A 19 -8.02 3.07 -14.00
CA SER A 19 -7.48 4.30 -13.44
C SER A 19 -6.61 5.04 -14.46
N GLU A 20 -6.91 6.33 -14.66
CA GLU A 20 -6.07 7.20 -15.48
C GLU A 20 -4.70 7.46 -14.84
N TRP A 21 -4.55 7.19 -13.53
CA TRP A 21 -3.32 7.41 -12.78
C TRP A 21 -2.47 6.15 -12.63
N ARG A 22 -2.90 5.04 -13.22
CA ARG A 22 -2.25 3.74 -13.02
C ARG A 22 -0.77 3.77 -13.40
N ASP A 23 -0.45 4.27 -14.57
CA ASP A 23 0.94 4.30 -15.05
C ASP A 23 1.81 5.22 -14.19
N TRP A 24 1.27 6.36 -13.78
CA TRP A 24 1.97 7.30 -12.90
C TRP A 24 2.22 6.67 -11.54
N SER A 25 1.21 6.03 -10.96
CA SER A 25 1.30 5.40 -9.65
C SER A 25 2.28 4.22 -9.68
N ASP A 26 2.26 3.42 -10.75
CA ASP A 26 3.20 2.33 -10.93
C ASP A 26 4.64 2.84 -11.01
N ALA A 27 4.88 3.91 -11.74
CA ALA A 27 6.19 4.53 -11.83
C ALA A 27 6.67 5.06 -10.47
N MET A 28 5.78 5.63 -9.67
CA MET A 28 6.10 6.10 -8.32
C MET A 28 6.49 4.95 -7.39
N LEU A 29 5.75 3.83 -7.46
CA LEU A 29 6.07 2.64 -6.66
C LEU A 29 7.41 2.04 -7.06
N THR A 30 7.68 1.94 -8.35
CA THR A 30 8.96 1.42 -8.87
C THR A 30 10.11 2.27 -8.35
N ARG A 31 9.96 3.57 -8.41
CA ARG A 31 10.99 4.51 -7.97
C ARG A 31 11.24 4.40 -6.46
N ALA A 32 10.16 4.28 -5.68
CA ALA A 32 10.27 4.12 -4.23
C ALA A 32 10.91 2.77 -3.87
N ALA A 33 10.55 1.71 -4.58
CA ALA A 33 11.11 0.37 -4.35
C ALA A 33 12.63 0.33 -4.61
N ASP A 34 13.10 1.11 -5.58
CA ASP A 34 14.53 1.22 -5.87
C ASP A 34 15.31 1.88 -4.73
N ARG A 35 14.65 2.68 -3.90
CA ARG A 35 15.27 3.40 -2.78
C ARG A 35 15.26 2.61 -1.48
N GLY A 36 14.38 1.62 -1.35
CA GLY A 36 14.25 0.85 -0.13
C GLY A 36 12.95 0.08 -0.08
N ALA A 37 12.63 -0.46 1.10
CA ALA A 37 11.44 -1.27 1.28
C ALA A 37 10.17 -0.41 1.16
N LEU A 38 9.14 -0.97 0.51
CA LEU A 38 7.79 -0.44 0.55
C LEU A 38 7.08 -1.01 1.77
N VAL A 39 6.41 -0.16 2.53
CA VAL A 39 5.78 -0.53 3.80
C VAL A 39 4.31 -0.15 3.78
N ILE A 40 3.47 -1.03 4.30
CA ILE A 40 2.06 -0.74 4.56
C ILE A 40 1.73 -1.03 6.03
N ASN A 41 0.65 -0.44 6.50
CA ASN A 41 0.12 -0.68 7.83
C ASN A 41 -1.33 -1.20 7.74
N PRO A 42 -1.96 -1.60 8.86
CA PRO A 42 -3.33 -2.13 8.82
C PRO A 42 -4.37 -1.17 8.23
N ILE A 43 -4.18 0.13 8.38
CA ILE A 43 -5.12 1.12 7.81
C ILE A 43 -5.04 1.11 6.29
N ILE A 44 -3.82 1.14 5.74
CA ILE A 44 -3.60 1.08 4.29
C ILE A 44 -4.14 -0.22 3.73
N PHE A 45 -3.85 -1.35 4.40
CA PHE A 45 -4.36 -2.65 4.00
C PHE A 45 -5.89 -2.68 3.96
N SER A 46 -6.52 -2.09 4.97
CA SER A 46 -7.99 -2.01 5.05
C SER A 46 -8.58 -1.21 3.88
N GLU A 47 -7.97 -0.08 3.56
CA GLU A 47 -8.44 0.77 2.47
C GLU A 47 -8.30 0.08 1.11
N VAL A 48 -7.18 -0.59 0.89
CA VAL A 48 -6.93 -1.33 -0.37
C VAL A 48 -7.86 -2.54 -0.47
N SER A 49 -8.14 -3.20 0.66
CA SER A 49 -8.99 -4.40 0.71
C SER A 49 -10.40 -4.14 0.20
N ALA A 50 -10.88 -2.91 0.32
CA ALA A 50 -12.23 -2.55 -0.14
C ALA A 50 -12.43 -2.78 -1.64
N GLY A 51 -11.36 -2.83 -2.42
CA GLY A 51 -11.41 -3.09 -3.86
C GLY A 51 -11.31 -4.56 -4.25
N PHE A 52 -11.24 -5.48 -3.28
CA PHE A 52 -11.09 -6.92 -3.53
C PHE A 52 -12.28 -7.70 -2.98
N ASP A 53 -12.56 -8.84 -3.60
CA ASP A 53 -13.70 -9.68 -3.24
C ASP A 53 -13.43 -10.59 -2.04
N SER A 54 -12.17 -10.89 -1.75
CA SER A 54 -11.81 -11.78 -0.66
C SER A 54 -10.47 -11.39 -0.03
N LEU A 55 -10.25 -11.89 1.19
CA LEU A 55 -8.96 -11.75 1.87
C LEU A 55 -7.83 -12.40 1.06
N ASP A 56 -8.10 -13.57 0.49
CA ASP A 56 -7.10 -14.29 -0.30
C ASP A 56 -6.64 -13.47 -1.50
N ASP A 57 -7.56 -12.77 -2.14
CA ASP A 57 -7.24 -11.92 -3.30
C ASP A 57 -6.33 -10.75 -2.91
N VAL A 58 -6.64 -10.07 -1.81
CA VAL A 58 -5.80 -8.95 -1.37
C VAL A 58 -4.45 -9.44 -0.85
N GLU A 59 -4.42 -10.60 -0.19
CA GLU A 59 -3.16 -11.21 0.25
C GLU A 59 -2.26 -11.54 -0.94
N ALA A 60 -2.83 -12.06 -2.01
CA ALA A 60 -2.08 -12.36 -3.23
C ALA A 60 -1.56 -11.11 -3.93
N ALA A 61 -2.31 -10.01 -3.87
CA ALA A 61 -1.91 -8.74 -4.48
C ALA A 61 -0.82 -8.01 -3.69
N LEU A 62 -0.72 -8.27 -2.39
CA LEU A 62 0.23 -7.61 -1.49
C LEU A 62 1.14 -8.61 -0.78
N PRO A 63 1.93 -9.41 -1.54
CA PRO A 63 2.82 -10.40 -0.93
C PRO A 63 3.99 -9.71 -0.21
N PRO A 64 4.62 -10.40 0.77
CA PRO A 64 5.77 -9.85 1.49
C PRO A 64 6.96 -9.49 0.60
N SER A 65 7.05 -10.09 -0.58
CA SER A 65 8.09 -9.76 -1.56
C SER A 65 7.86 -8.39 -2.21
N PHE A 66 6.65 -7.87 -2.15
CA PHE A 66 6.29 -6.56 -2.72
C PHE A 66 6.26 -5.48 -1.64
N VAL A 67 5.54 -5.72 -0.54
CA VAL A 67 5.39 -4.74 0.54
C VAL A 67 5.62 -5.40 1.90
N ARG A 68 6.30 -4.68 2.78
CA ARG A 68 6.47 -5.10 4.16
C ARG A 68 5.31 -4.58 5.00
N ARG A 69 4.78 -5.41 5.87
CA ARG A 69 3.68 -5.03 6.77
C ARG A 69 4.24 -4.64 8.13
N GLU A 70 3.85 -3.48 8.61
CA GLU A 70 4.21 -3.02 9.94
C GLU A 70 2.96 -2.80 10.78
N ALA A 71 3.04 -3.20 12.05
CA ALA A 71 1.96 -2.97 12.98
C ALA A 71 1.80 -1.47 13.24
N LEU A 72 0.55 -1.05 13.47
CA LEU A 72 0.27 0.32 13.86
C LEU A 72 0.03 0.33 15.37
N PRO A 73 0.92 0.94 16.16
CA PRO A 73 0.72 1.00 17.61
C PRO A 73 -0.47 1.90 17.96
N TRP A 74 -1.10 1.63 19.09
CA TRP A 74 -2.28 2.38 19.52
C TRP A 74 -2.00 3.88 19.61
N GLU A 75 -0.81 4.25 20.06
CA GLU A 75 -0.40 5.66 20.17
C GLU A 75 -0.41 6.37 18.82
N ALA A 76 -0.07 5.66 17.74
CA ALA A 76 -0.07 6.24 16.40
C ALA A 76 -1.49 6.52 15.89
N ALA A 77 -2.49 5.85 16.44
CA ALA A 77 -3.88 6.08 16.09
C ALA A 77 -4.49 7.29 16.81
N TRP A 78 -3.81 7.78 17.85
CA TRP A 78 -4.26 8.96 18.59
C TRP A 78 -3.89 10.22 17.82
N ALA A 79 -4.88 11.04 17.54
CA ALA A 79 -4.65 12.30 16.84
C ALA A 79 -5.31 13.43 17.64
N PRO A 80 -4.55 14.44 18.08
CA PRO A 80 -5.14 15.59 18.75
C PRO A 80 -6.04 16.36 17.79
N MET A 81 -7.18 16.73 18.27
CA MET A 81 -8.18 17.46 17.50
C MET A 81 -7.95 18.97 17.60
#